data_bb3b811f0ccfcac1bb4498941181c8e3
#
_entry.id   bb3b811f0ccfcac1bb4498941181c8e3
#
_cell.length_a   1.000
_cell.length_b   1.000
_cell.length_c   1.000
_cell.angle_alpha   90.00
_cell.angle_beta   90.00
_cell.angle_gamma   90.00
#
_symmetry.space_group_name_H-M   'P 1'
#
loop_
_entity.id
_entity.type
_entity.pdbx_description
1 polymer ?
#
loop_
_entity_poly.entity_id
_entity_poly.type
_entity_poly.pdbx_seq_one_letter_code
_entity_poly.pdbx_strand_id
1 'polypeptide(L)'
;MRKSLRNNLGYDAETKRRSVDVSPMAKELVVFLVHPGGPIWAKKDKGAWTVPKGEYEHDESPLAAARREFEEETGFHPTGEFLDLGSIKQKNGKVVTAWAFEGDCDPGELVSNRCQIEWPPRSRRMIEIPEVDRGAWFAIGDARERILKSQAPFLDRLCQMLHCVD
;
A
#
# COMPACT_ATOMS: atom_id res chain seq x y z
N MET A 1 -2.30 1.74 -3.79
CA MET A 1 -1.32 2.35 -2.85
C MET A 1 -1.99 3.49 -2.12
N ARG A 2 -1.96 3.48 -0.82
CA ARG A 2 -2.63 4.46 0.02
C ARG A 2 -1.61 5.39 0.67
N LYS A 3 -1.89 6.69 0.66
CA LYS A 3 -1.14 7.72 1.35
C LYS A 3 -1.93 8.15 2.59
N SER A 4 -1.33 8.16 3.78
CA SER A 4 -1.84 8.87 4.95
C SER A 4 -0.89 9.99 5.35
N LEU A 5 -1.45 11.16 5.54
CA LEU A 5 -0.77 12.28 6.18
C LEU A 5 -1.19 12.27 7.64
N ARG A 6 -0.42 11.62 8.52
CA ARG A 6 -0.65 11.76 9.95
C ARG A 6 -0.27 13.16 10.39
N ASN A 7 -1.26 13.95 10.74
CA ASN A 7 -1.04 15.11 11.59
C ASN A 7 -0.84 14.60 13.03
N ASN A 8 0.38 14.59 13.52
CA ASN A 8 0.62 14.58 14.97
C ASN A 8 0.28 15.97 15.52
N LEU A 9 -1.00 16.30 15.52
CA LEU A 9 -1.53 17.35 16.35
C LEU A 9 -2.18 16.67 17.56
N GLY A 10 -1.40 16.49 18.61
CA GLY A 10 -1.96 16.42 19.96
C GLY A 10 -2.67 17.74 20.20
N TYR A 11 -3.97 17.77 19.99
CA TYR A 11 -4.81 18.89 20.40
C TYR A 11 -5.02 18.75 21.91
N ASP A 12 -4.19 19.45 22.70
CA ASP A 12 -4.52 19.78 24.07
C ASP A 12 -5.13 21.18 24.06
N ALA A 13 -6.43 21.25 24.36
CA ALA A 13 -7.24 22.45 24.25
C ALA A 13 -7.08 23.42 25.44
N GLU A 14 -6.04 23.30 26.24
CA GLU A 14 -5.77 24.21 27.36
C GLU A 14 -4.29 24.52 27.55
N THR A 15 -3.77 25.42 26.75
CA THR A 15 -2.74 26.36 27.28
C THR A 15 -2.58 27.57 26.35
N LYS A 16 -3.14 28.68 26.76
CA LYS A 16 -2.81 30.01 26.25
C LYS A 16 -1.33 30.33 26.51
N ARG A 17 -0.67 30.81 25.45
CA ARG A 17 0.56 31.60 25.41
C ARG A 17 1.89 30.87 25.54
N ARG A 18 2.51 30.69 24.35
CA ARG A 18 3.86 31.18 24.06
C ARG A 18 4.10 31.04 22.56
N SER A 19 4.44 32.14 21.91
CA SER A 19 4.97 32.17 20.57
C SER A 19 6.29 31.39 20.55
N VAL A 20 6.22 30.14 20.12
CA VAL A 20 7.39 29.38 19.69
C VAL A 20 7.31 29.34 18.18
N ASP A 21 8.37 29.88 17.55
CA ASP A 21 8.58 29.76 16.11
C ASP A 21 8.58 28.27 15.75
N VAL A 22 7.42 27.77 15.35
CA VAL A 22 7.29 26.39 14.86
C VAL A 22 7.56 26.48 13.38
N SER A 23 8.81 26.25 12.98
CA SER A 23 9.10 25.84 11.60
C SER A 23 8.09 24.78 11.24
N PRO A 24 7.39 24.90 10.09
CA PRO A 24 6.46 23.86 9.68
C PRO A 24 7.25 22.56 9.55
N MET A 25 7.09 21.65 10.51
CA MET A 25 7.65 20.31 10.40
C MET A 25 7.09 19.74 9.11
N ALA A 26 7.96 19.46 8.16
CA ALA A 26 7.58 18.83 6.90
C ALA A 26 6.79 17.57 7.25
N LYS A 27 5.54 17.49 6.78
CA LYS A 27 4.69 16.33 7.05
C LYS A 27 5.37 15.13 6.43
N GLU A 28 5.77 14.17 7.26
CA GLU A 28 6.38 12.94 6.79
C GLU A 28 5.37 12.14 5.95
N LEU A 29 5.75 11.81 4.72
CA LEU A 29 4.95 10.97 3.87
C LEU A 29 5.04 9.53 4.34
N VAL A 30 3.89 8.96 4.73
CA VAL A 30 3.74 7.53 5.00
C VAL A 30 2.86 6.89 3.95
N VAL A 31 3.15 5.63 3.62
CA VAL A 31 2.40 4.84 2.64
C VAL A 31 1.95 3.53 3.25
N PHE A 32 0.75 3.11 2.90
CA PHE A 32 0.22 1.81 3.30
C PHE A 32 0.60 0.76 2.25
N LEU A 33 1.29 -0.28 2.69
CA LEU A 33 1.62 -1.45 1.89
C LEU A 33 1.02 -2.70 2.53
N VAL A 34 0.86 -3.74 1.72
CA VAL A 34 0.37 -5.04 2.15
C VAL A 34 1.44 -6.11 1.96
N HIS A 35 1.40 -7.12 2.82
CA HIS A 35 2.30 -8.26 2.76
C HIS A 35 1.54 -9.47 2.21
N PRO A 36 2.04 -10.14 1.16
CA PRO A 36 1.40 -11.32 0.61
C PRO A 36 1.31 -12.45 1.64
N GLY A 37 0.17 -13.12 1.65
CA GLY A 37 -0.04 -14.28 2.51
C GLY A 37 0.65 -15.56 2.02
N GLY A 38 0.52 -16.60 2.81
CA GLY A 38 0.98 -17.93 2.48
C GLY A 38 2.45 -18.23 2.82
N PRO A 39 2.82 -19.51 2.71
CA PRO A 39 4.09 -20.01 3.23
C PRO A 39 5.33 -19.49 2.47
N ILE A 40 5.16 -19.08 1.21
CA ILE A 40 6.27 -18.56 0.38
C ILE A 40 6.81 -17.24 0.94
N TRP A 41 5.91 -16.42 1.48
CA TRP A 41 6.20 -15.06 1.93
C TRP A 41 6.34 -14.93 3.45
N ALA A 42 5.84 -15.91 4.22
CA ALA A 42 5.69 -15.84 5.67
C ALA A 42 6.95 -15.37 6.45
N LYS A 43 8.14 -15.68 5.93
CA LYS A 43 9.42 -15.33 6.57
C LYS A 43 10.17 -14.19 5.87
N LYS A 44 9.56 -13.55 4.88
CA LYS A 44 10.18 -12.46 4.12
C LYS A 44 9.62 -11.13 4.61
N ASP A 45 10.46 -10.10 4.62
CA ASP A 45 10.09 -8.73 4.96
C ASP A 45 10.61 -7.76 3.90
N LYS A 46 11.93 -7.56 3.80
CA LYS A 46 12.51 -6.67 2.79
C LYS A 46 12.26 -7.19 1.38
N GLY A 47 11.74 -6.31 0.52
CA GLY A 47 11.41 -6.63 -0.86
C GLY A 47 10.22 -7.60 -1.02
N ALA A 48 9.40 -7.78 0.01
CA ALA A 48 8.24 -8.67 -0.01
C ALA A 48 6.89 -7.92 -0.05
N TRP A 49 6.86 -6.68 0.42
CA TRP A 49 5.66 -5.87 0.47
C TRP A 49 5.25 -5.36 -0.91
N THR A 50 3.98 -5.13 -1.09
CA THR A 50 3.40 -4.75 -2.38
C THR A 50 2.28 -3.71 -2.19
N VAL A 51 1.96 -3.00 -3.26
CA VAL A 51 0.67 -2.30 -3.33
C VAL A 51 -0.44 -3.33 -3.41
N PRO A 52 -1.63 -3.11 -2.81
CA PRO A 52 -2.81 -3.93 -3.05
C PRO A 52 -3.09 -3.96 -4.56
N LYS A 53 -3.29 -5.14 -5.13
CA LYS A 53 -3.31 -5.33 -6.60
C LYS A 53 -4.06 -6.60 -6.97
N GLY A 54 -4.64 -6.59 -8.15
CA GLY A 54 -5.21 -7.75 -8.79
C GLY A 54 -5.32 -7.59 -10.29
N GLU A 55 -6.12 -8.40 -10.93
CA GLU A 55 -6.26 -8.46 -12.37
C GLU A 55 -7.57 -7.79 -12.80
N TYR A 56 -7.57 -7.24 -14.03
CA TYR A 56 -8.78 -6.65 -14.61
C TYR A 56 -9.79 -7.74 -14.95
N GLU A 57 -11.05 -7.47 -14.68
CA GLU A 57 -12.15 -8.19 -15.30
C GLU A 57 -12.45 -7.62 -16.71
N HIS A 58 -13.12 -8.42 -17.56
CA HIS A 58 -13.18 -8.16 -19.00
C HIS A 58 -13.77 -6.78 -19.39
N ASP A 59 -14.68 -6.23 -18.60
CA ASP A 59 -15.37 -4.96 -18.88
C ASP A 59 -15.10 -3.88 -17.81
N GLU A 60 -14.02 -4.02 -17.05
CA GLU A 60 -13.72 -3.16 -15.93
C GLU A 60 -12.67 -2.11 -16.30
N SER A 61 -12.88 -0.84 -15.89
CA SER A 61 -11.85 0.17 -16.05
C SER A 61 -10.68 -0.09 -15.08
N PRO A 62 -9.44 0.28 -15.46
CA PRO A 62 -8.27 0.08 -14.61
C PRO A 62 -8.42 0.63 -13.19
N LEU A 63 -9.01 1.79 -13.02
CA LEU A 63 -9.23 2.38 -11.70
C LEU A 63 -10.31 1.63 -10.92
N ALA A 64 -11.38 1.16 -11.58
CA ALA A 64 -12.42 0.36 -10.93
C ALA A 64 -11.84 -0.96 -10.41
N ALA A 65 -11.02 -1.64 -11.22
CA ALA A 65 -10.28 -2.83 -10.81
C ALA A 65 -9.38 -2.56 -9.59
N ALA A 66 -8.59 -1.48 -9.63
CA ALA A 66 -7.71 -1.12 -8.51
C ALA A 66 -8.47 -0.87 -7.21
N ARG A 67 -9.66 -0.26 -7.28
CA ARG A 67 -10.53 -0.04 -6.11
C ARG A 67 -11.10 -1.34 -5.58
N ARG A 68 -11.65 -2.18 -6.44
CA ARG A 68 -12.21 -3.50 -6.08
C ARG A 68 -11.14 -4.37 -5.40
N GLU A 69 -9.98 -4.51 -6.03
CA GLU A 69 -8.88 -5.29 -5.49
C GLU A 69 -8.36 -4.77 -4.15
N PHE A 70 -8.32 -3.44 -3.98
CA PHE A 70 -7.96 -2.84 -2.70
C PHE A 70 -8.94 -3.25 -1.60
N GLU A 71 -10.25 -3.23 -1.89
CA GLU A 71 -11.29 -3.66 -0.93
C GLU A 71 -11.21 -5.16 -0.64
N GLU A 72 -11.01 -5.99 -1.65
CA GLU A 72 -10.92 -7.46 -1.51
C GLU A 72 -9.70 -7.88 -0.69
N GLU A 73 -8.54 -7.25 -0.96
CA GLU A 73 -7.29 -7.58 -0.28
C GLU A 73 -7.16 -6.95 1.11
N THR A 74 -7.91 -5.90 1.44
CA THR A 74 -7.73 -5.18 2.72
C THR A 74 -8.98 -5.07 3.56
N GLY A 75 -10.17 -5.20 2.99
CA GLY A 75 -11.44 -4.91 3.64
C GLY A 75 -11.72 -3.41 3.84
N PHE A 76 -10.81 -2.53 3.42
CA PHE A 76 -10.97 -1.07 3.54
C PHE A 76 -11.55 -0.47 2.28
N HIS A 77 -12.35 0.58 2.44
CA HIS A 77 -13.00 1.28 1.33
C HIS A 77 -12.16 2.46 0.86
N PRO A 78 -11.64 2.46 -0.39
CA PRO A 78 -10.86 3.58 -0.90
C PRO A 78 -11.78 4.74 -1.28
N THR A 79 -11.49 5.94 -0.77
CA THR A 79 -12.29 7.15 -0.98
C THR A 79 -11.44 8.34 -1.38
N GLY A 80 -12.06 9.41 -1.87
CA GLY A 80 -11.39 10.66 -2.24
C GLY A 80 -10.85 10.67 -3.66
N GLU A 81 -9.90 11.55 -3.90
CA GLU A 81 -9.24 11.69 -5.20
C GLU A 81 -8.16 10.64 -5.40
N PHE A 82 -8.04 10.16 -6.63
CA PHE A 82 -7.06 9.16 -7.02
C PHE A 82 -6.00 9.80 -7.92
N LEU A 83 -4.73 9.74 -7.50
CA LEU A 83 -3.59 10.18 -8.27
C LEU A 83 -3.09 9.02 -9.13
N ASP A 84 -3.11 9.17 -10.44
CA ASP A 84 -2.58 8.18 -11.38
C ASP A 84 -1.05 8.16 -11.31
N LEU A 85 -0.48 7.04 -10.86
CA LEU A 85 0.96 6.82 -10.80
C LEU A 85 1.50 6.19 -12.10
N GLY A 86 0.63 5.95 -13.08
CA GLY A 86 0.97 5.33 -14.35
C GLY A 86 1.28 3.85 -14.24
N SER A 87 1.86 3.32 -15.30
CA SER A 87 2.14 1.89 -15.43
C SER A 87 3.64 1.59 -15.37
N ILE A 88 3.96 0.38 -14.92
CA ILE A 88 5.30 -0.22 -15.00
C ILE A 88 5.19 -1.59 -15.65
N LYS A 89 6.20 -1.95 -16.44
CA LYS A 89 6.33 -3.29 -17.02
C LYS A 89 7.30 -4.11 -16.17
N GLN A 90 6.83 -5.22 -15.64
CA GLN A 90 7.66 -6.14 -14.87
C GLN A 90 8.51 -7.03 -15.80
N LYS A 91 9.55 -7.66 -15.26
CA LYS A 91 10.47 -8.53 -16.02
C LYS A 91 9.76 -9.70 -16.70
N ASN A 92 8.67 -10.21 -16.11
CA ASN A 92 7.83 -11.27 -16.68
C ASN A 92 6.88 -10.77 -17.78
N GLY A 93 6.98 -9.50 -18.19
CA GLY A 93 6.12 -8.88 -19.20
C GLY A 93 4.78 -8.35 -18.68
N LYS A 94 4.40 -8.65 -17.45
CA LYS A 94 3.16 -8.16 -16.84
C LYS A 94 3.23 -6.64 -16.64
N VAL A 95 2.17 -5.93 -17.02
CA VAL A 95 2.01 -4.49 -16.80
C VAL A 95 1.21 -4.28 -15.51
N VAL A 96 1.71 -3.43 -14.62
CA VAL A 96 1.02 -3.02 -13.40
C VAL A 96 0.78 -1.52 -13.48
N THR A 97 -0.47 -1.10 -13.30
CA THR A 97 -0.87 0.30 -13.20
C THR A 97 -1.30 0.57 -11.76
N ALA A 98 -0.91 1.71 -11.21
CA ALA A 98 -1.21 2.04 -9.82
C ALA A 98 -1.79 3.46 -9.67
N TRP A 99 -2.63 3.60 -8.65
CA TRP A 99 -3.17 4.88 -8.19
C TRP A 99 -2.85 5.04 -6.71
N ALA A 100 -2.63 6.29 -6.30
CA ALA A 100 -2.55 6.64 -4.89
C ALA A 100 -3.77 7.47 -4.49
N PHE A 101 -4.23 7.29 -3.28
CA PHE A 101 -5.26 8.12 -2.67
C PHE A 101 -4.90 8.41 -1.22
N GLU A 102 -5.41 9.54 -0.72
CA GLU A 102 -5.23 9.90 0.68
C GLU A 102 -6.27 9.19 1.54
N GLY A 103 -5.83 8.65 2.66
CA GLY A 103 -6.73 8.00 3.58
C GLY A 103 -6.03 7.47 4.81
N ASP A 104 -6.80 6.99 5.75
CA ASP A 104 -6.33 6.38 7.00
C ASP A 104 -7.05 5.05 7.24
N CYS A 105 -6.35 4.11 7.86
CA CYS A 105 -6.92 2.84 8.30
C CYS A 105 -6.10 2.26 9.45
N ASP A 106 -6.75 1.50 10.29
CA ASP A 106 -6.06 0.66 11.28
C ASP A 106 -5.62 -0.65 10.61
N PRO A 107 -4.31 -0.90 10.46
CA PRO A 107 -3.82 -2.17 9.90
C PRO A 107 -4.30 -3.42 10.65
N GLY A 108 -4.64 -3.26 11.94
CA GLY A 108 -5.17 -4.35 12.77
C GLY A 108 -6.58 -4.81 12.38
N GLU A 109 -7.32 -3.98 11.65
CA GLU A 109 -8.66 -4.28 11.13
C GLU A 109 -8.65 -4.85 9.69
N LEU A 110 -7.46 -5.12 9.13
CA LEU A 110 -7.34 -5.66 7.78
C LEU A 110 -8.01 -7.03 7.68
N VAL A 111 -8.88 -7.18 6.69
CA VAL A 111 -9.54 -8.45 6.33
C VAL A 111 -9.32 -8.69 4.85
N SER A 112 -8.54 -9.72 4.53
CA SER A 112 -8.24 -10.12 3.14
C SER A 112 -9.17 -11.21 2.67
N ASN A 113 -9.48 -11.20 1.39
CA ASN A 113 -10.02 -12.37 0.70
C ASN A 113 -9.04 -13.55 0.77
N ARG A 114 -9.51 -14.72 0.39
CA ARG A 114 -8.74 -15.97 0.44
C ARG A 114 -8.62 -16.56 -0.95
N CYS A 115 -7.49 -17.19 -1.20
CA CYS A 115 -7.25 -17.93 -2.43
C CYS A 115 -6.70 -19.32 -2.13
N GLN A 116 -6.77 -20.20 -3.13
CA GLN A 116 -6.18 -21.53 -3.04
C GLN A 116 -4.86 -21.58 -3.80
N ILE A 117 -3.84 -22.13 -3.17
CA ILE A 117 -2.55 -22.36 -3.79
C ILE A 117 -2.12 -23.83 -3.62
N GLU A 118 -1.35 -24.33 -4.57
CA GLU A 118 -0.70 -25.62 -4.42
C GLU A 118 0.49 -25.51 -3.48
N TRP A 119 0.46 -26.26 -2.38
CA TRP A 119 1.57 -26.27 -1.43
C TRP A 119 1.76 -27.66 -0.77
N PRO A 120 3.00 -28.17 -0.68
CA PRO A 120 4.21 -27.70 -1.34
C PRO A 120 4.11 -27.71 -2.87
N PRO A 121 4.96 -26.96 -3.60
CA PRO A 121 4.96 -26.97 -5.07
C PRO A 121 5.05 -28.39 -5.64
N ARG A 122 4.24 -28.70 -6.66
CA ARG A 122 4.13 -30.02 -7.32
C ARG A 122 3.62 -31.15 -6.43
N SER A 123 2.97 -30.83 -5.31
CA SER A 123 2.41 -31.82 -4.38
C SER A 123 0.99 -32.25 -4.73
N ARG A 124 0.31 -31.51 -5.61
CA ARG A 124 -1.14 -31.61 -5.90
C ARG A 124 -2.03 -31.39 -4.67
N ARG A 125 -1.47 -30.83 -3.60
CA ARG A 125 -2.22 -30.48 -2.39
C ARG A 125 -2.57 -29.00 -2.45
N MET A 126 -3.86 -28.70 -2.41
CA MET A 126 -4.35 -27.33 -2.34
C MET A 126 -4.51 -26.92 -0.88
N ILE A 127 -4.01 -25.72 -0.54
CA ILE A 127 -4.25 -25.08 0.74
C ILE A 127 -4.89 -23.71 0.52
N GLU A 128 -5.75 -23.32 1.43
CA GLU A 128 -6.36 -22.00 1.43
C GLU A 128 -5.53 -21.04 2.26
N ILE A 129 -5.21 -19.88 1.68
CA ILE A 129 -4.44 -18.83 2.33
C ILE A 129 -5.14 -17.48 2.16
N PRO A 130 -4.94 -16.49 3.05
CA PRO A 130 -5.29 -15.12 2.75
C PRO A 130 -4.38 -14.60 1.62
N GLU A 131 -4.90 -13.79 0.72
CA GLU A 131 -4.06 -13.15 -0.31
C GLU A 131 -3.10 -12.14 0.32
N VAL A 132 -3.55 -11.44 1.35
CA VAL A 132 -2.77 -10.53 2.19
C VAL A 132 -2.84 -10.99 3.64
N ASP A 133 -1.72 -11.19 4.29
CA ASP A 133 -1.68 -11.60 5.69
C ASP A 133 -1.61 -10.42 6.66
N ARG A 134 -1.07 -9.28 6.24
CA ARG A 134 -1.00 -8.06 7.03
C ARG A 134 -0.79 -6.82 6.18
N GLY A 135 -1.17 -5.68 6.71
CA GLY A 135 -0.87 -4.36 6.17
C GLY A 135 -0.09 -3.53 7.18
N ALA A 136 0.65 -2.53 6.70
CA ALA A 136 1.33 -1.59 7.57
C ALA A 136 1.59 -0.24 6.89
N TRP A 137 1.69 0.79 7.71
CA TRP A 137 2.14 2.12 7.30
C TRP A 137 3.65 2.22 7.42
N PHE A 138 4.31 2.71 6.38
CA PHE A 138 5.75 2.92 6.34
C PHE A 138 6.07 4.35 5.95
N ALA A 139 7.05 4.94 6.61
CA ALA A 139 7.73 6.12 6.08
C ALA A 139 8.30 5.80 4.70
N ILE A 140 8.40 6.78 3.82
CA ILE A 140 8.75 6.54 2.41
C ILE A 140 10.11 5.83 2.24
N GLY A 141 11.10 6.16 3.07
CA GLY A 141 12.40 5.50 3.07
C GLY A 141 12.30 4.01 3.42
N ASP A 142 11.57 3.68 4.47
CA ASP A 142 11.29 2.31 4.90
C ASP A 142 10.48 1.53 3.86
N ALA A 143 9.52 2.20 3.24
CA ALA A 143 8.72 1.60 2.17
C ALA A 143 9.58 1.18 0.97
N ARG A 144 10.57 1.99 0.57
CA ARG A 144 11.51 1.67 -0.52
C ARG A 144 12.30 0.39 -0.26
N GLU A 145 12.68 0.12 0.99
CA GLU A 145 13.40 -1.11 1.35
C GLU A 145 12.49 -2.35 1.34
N ARG A 146 11.22 -2.18 1.66
CA ARG A 146 10.27 -3.27 1.87
C ARG A 146 9.48 -3.64 0.64
N ILE A 147 9.16 -2.67 -0.22
CA ILE A 147 8.37 -2.91 -1.43
C ILE A 147 9.11 -3.80 -2.42
N LEU A 148 8.38 -4.59 -3.18
CA LEU A 148 8.92 -5.32 -4.33
C LEU A 148 9.69 -4.36 -5.24
N LYS A 149 10.93 -4.71 -5.60
CA LYS A 149 11.81 -3.85 -6.42
C LYS A 149 11.14 -3.41 -7.73
N SER A 150 10.33 -4.27 -8.33
CA SER A 150 9.58 -3.93 -9.55
C SER A 150 8.52 -2.85 -9.34
N GLN A 151 8.08 -2.61 -8.10
CA GLN A 151 7.06 -1.62 -7.76
C GLN A 151 7.64 -0.34 -7.13
N ALA A 152 8.92 -0.32 -6.79
CA ALA A 152 9.58 0.86 -6.20
C ALA A 152 9.39 2.16 -7.01
N PRO A 153 9.36 2.13 -8.37
CA PRO A 153 9.09 3.34 -9.15
C PRO A 153 7.77 4.05 -8.83
N PHE A 154 6.77 3.35 -8.31
CA PHE A 154 5.52 4.00 -7.87
C PHE A 154 5.73 4.93 -6.67
N LEU A 155 6.62 4.56 -5.74
CA LEU A 155 6.97 5.42 -4.60
C LEU A 155 7.68 6.69 -5.08
N ASP A 156 8.59 6.56 -6.05
CA ASP A 156 9.32 7.70 -6.59
C ASP A 156 8.38 8.67 -7.32
N ARG A 157 7.46 8.14 -8.14
CA ARG A 157 6.43 8.94 -8.82
C ARG A 157 5.51 9.65 -7.82
N LEU A 158 5.10 8.96 -6.75
CA LEU A 158 4.29 9.55 -5.69
C LEU A 158 5.03 10.72 -5.02
N CYS A 159 6.32 10.54 -4.68
CA CYS A 159 7.13 11.59 -4.10
C CYS A 159 7.26 12.80 -5.03
N GLN A 160 7.50 12.57 -6.32
CA GLN A 160 7.57 13.64 -7.32
C GLN A 160 6.27 14.43 -7.42
N MET A 161 5.11 13.74 -7.48
CA MET A 161 3.80 14.40 -7.57
C MET A 161 3.44 15.20 -6.31
N LEU A 162 3.93 14.79 -5.17
CA LEU A 162 3.65 15.42 -3.87
C LEU A 162 4.75 16.38 -3.42
N HIS A 163 5.78 16.60 -4.25
CA HIS A 163 6.95 17.42 -3.92
C HIS A 163 7.58 17.06 -2.57
N CYS A 164 7.63 15.75 -2.27
CA CYS A 164 8.29 15.29 -1.05
C CYS A 164 9.81 15.51 -1.16
N VAL A 165 10.39 16.12 -0.13
CA VAL A 165 11.84 16.20 0.02
C VAL A 165 12.27 14.88 0.68
N ASP A 166 13.27 14.21 0.09
CA ASP A 166 13.90 13.02 0.70
C ASP A 166 14.71 13.38 1.94
#